data_36c3d052995eb80deef7a3a5c9b6a3ff
#
_entry.id   36c3d052995eb80deef7a3a5c9b6a3ff
#
_cell.length_a   1.000
_cell.length_b   1.000
_cell.length_c   1.000
_cell.angle_alpha   90.00
_cell.angle_beta   90.00
_cell.angle_gamma   90.00
#
_symmetry.space_group_name_H-M   'P 1'
#
loop_
_entity.id
_entity.type
_entity.pdbx_description
1 polymer ?
#
loop_
_entity_poly.entity_id
_entity_poly.type
_entity_poly.pdbx_seq_one_letter_code
_entity_poly.pdbx_strand_id
1 'polypeptide(L)'
;MLNTPINTHQEDGILEVTINRPKANAIDLKTSQLMGEVFKNFRDDPNLRVAIITGAGKKFFCPGWDLKAAAGGDAVDGDYGVGGFGGIQEMRDMNKPIIAAVNGICCGGGLEVAISADIIIAAEHATFALPEIRSGTIADAASARVP
;
A
#
# COMPACT_ATOMS: atom_id res chain seq x y z
N MET A 1 17.71 8.47 14.08
CA MET A 1 16.75 8.79 13.02
C MET A 1 15.44 8.09 13.33
N LEU A 2 14.33 8.81 13.41
CA LEU A 2 13.02 8.20 13.54
C LEU A 2 12.76 7.42 12.25
N ASN A 3 12.64 6.11 12.37
CA ASN A 3 12.33 5.23 11.23
C ASN A 3 10.86 5.46 10.88
N THR A 4 10.60 6.34 9.91
CA THR A 4 9.23 6.58 9.42
C THR A 4 8.78 5.34 8.65
N PRO A 5 7.54 4.84 8.88
CA PRO A 5 7.05 3.65 8.19
C PRO A 5 6.84 3.87 6.68
N ILE A 6 6.83 5.13 6.25
CA ILE A 6 6.70 5.56 4.86
C ILE A 6 7.77 6.60 4.58
N ASN A 7 8.55 6.37 3.53
CA ASN A 7 9.46 7.37 2.98
C ASN A 7 8.88 7.94 1.69
N THR A 8 9.03 9.24 1.48
CA THR A 8 8.60 9.90 0.26
C THR A 8 9.77 10.67 -0.37
N HIS A 9 9.83 10.65 -1.69
CA HIS A 9 10.72 11.46 -2.48
C HIS A 9 9.94 12.12 -3.61
N GLN A 10 10.27 13.37 -3.93
CA GLN A 10 9.60 14.13 -4.98
C GLN A 10 10.65 14.72 -5.92
N GLU A 11 10.51 14.43 -7.21
CA GLU A 11 11.39 14.95 -8.25
C GLU A 11 10.61 15.02 -9.58
N ASP A 12 10.77 16.10 -10.32
CA ASP A 12 10.21 16.30 -11.66
C ASP A 12 8.70 16.02 -11.84
N GLY A 13 7.93 16.26 -10.77
CA GLY A 13 6.48 16.01 -10.76
C GLY A 13 6.11 14.56 -10.47
N ILE A 14 7.08 13.75 -10.04
CA ILE A 14 6.91 12.37 -9.62
C ILE A 14 6.96 12.31 -8.09
N LEU A 15 6.00 11.62 -7.49
CA LEU A 15 6.03 11.24 -6.08
C LEU A 15 6.44 9.76 -5.97
N GLU A 16 7.55 9.47 -5.31
CA GLU A 16 7.90 8.11 -4.90
C GLU A 16 7.48 7.87 -3.46
N VAL A 17 6.75 6.79 -3.22
CA VAL A 17 6.28 6.35 -1.91
C VAL A 17 6.85 4.98 -1.62
N THR A 18 7.70 4.88 -0.59
CA THR A 18 8.31 3.62 -0.19
C THR A 18 7.77 3.17 1.16
N ILE A 19 7.10 2.03 1.19
CA ILE A 19 6.71 1.37 2.45
C ILE A 19 8.00 0.88 3.12
N ASN A 20 8.33 1.41 4.29
CA ASN A 20 9.58 1.12 5.00
C ASN A 20 9.32 0.67 6.44
N ARG A 21 8.63 -0.46 6.57
CA ARG A 21 8.40 -1.09 7.89
C ARG A 21 9.23 -2.36 8.03
N PRO A 22 10.22 -2.37 8.95
CA PRO A 22 10.96 -3.60 9.23
C PRO A 22 9.96 -4.64 9.79
N LYS A 23 10.01 -5.81 9.38
CA LYS A 23 10.83 -6.76 8.67
C LYS A 23 10.28 -7.08 7.28
N ALA A 24 9.04 -6.72 6.98
CA ALA A 24 8.32 -7.24 5.82
C ALA A 24 7.43 -6.18 5.12
N ASN A 25 7.45 -4.93 5.54
CA ASN A 25 6.57 -3.88 5.01
C ASN A 25 5.06 -4.17 5.23
N ALA A 26 4.73 -4.90 6.31
CA ALA A 26 3.33 -5.10 6.70
C ALA A 26 2.71 -3.77 7.15
N ILE A 27 1.44 -3.56 6.82
CA ILE A 27 0.73 -2.29 7.05
C ILE A 27 -0.21 -2.44 8.25
N ASP A 28 -0.06 -1.54 9.23
CA ASP A 28 -0.99 -1.36 10.34
C ASP A 28 -1.93 -0.17 10.11
N LEU A 29 -2.84 0.05 11.03
CA LEU A 29 -3.81 1.14 10.98
C LEU A 29 -3.13 2.50 10.80
N LYS A 30 -2.15 2.79 11.64
CA LYS A 30 -1.42 4.06 11.61
C LYS A 30 -0.66 4.27 10.30
N THR A 31 -0.06 3.22 9.77
CA THR A 31 0.64 3.28 8.47
C THR A 31 -0.34 3.57 7.33
N SER A 32 -1.51 2.92 7.34
CA SER A 32 -2.57 3.21 6.35
C SER A 32 -3.02 4.67 6.39
N GLN A 33 -3.25 5.20 7.58
CA GLN A 33 -3.62 6.61 7.75
C GLN A 33 -2.54 7.55 7.20
N LEU A 34 -1.26 7.29 7.50
CA LEU A 34 -0.14 8.07 6.97
C LEU A 34 -0.07 7.99 5.44
N MET A 35 -0.25 6.80 4.88
CA MET A 35 -0.31 6.61 3.42
C MET A 35 -1.47 7.40 2.82
N GLY A 36 -2.64 7.36 3.45
CA GLY A 36 -3.81 8.12 3.02
C GLY A 36 -3.54 9.62 2.94
N GLU A 37 -2.88 10.20 3.94
CA GLU A 37 -2.49 11.61 3.92
C GLU A 37 -1.45 11.91 2.81
N VAL A 38 -0.49 11.01 2.58
CA VAL A 38 0.49 11.15 1.49
C VAL A 38 -0.20 11.18 0.13
N PHE A 39 -1.10 10.24 -0.14
CA PHE A 39 -1.80 10.17 -1.42
C PHE A 39 -2.86 11.28 -1.59
N LYS A 40 -3.49 11.73 -0.51
CA LYS A 40 -4.35 12.91 -0.53
C LYS A 40 -3.56 14.17 -0.93
N ASN A 41 -2.40 14.37 -0.31
CA ASN A 41 -1.54 15.50 -0.66
C ASN A 41 -1.04 15.39 -2.12
N PHE A 42 -0.69 14.20 -2.59
CA PHE A 42 -0.37 13.96 -4.00
C PHE A 42 -1.52 14.34 -4.94
N ARG A 43 -2.74 13.91 -4.62
CA ARG A 43 -3.93 14.24 -5.40
C ARG A 43 -4.12 15.75 -5.52
N ASP A 44 -3.93 16.47 -4.42
CA ASP A 44 -4.25 17.89 -4.30
C ASP A 44 -3.09 18.81 -4.76
N ASP A 45 -1.85 18.32 -4.87
CA ASP A 45 -0.68 19.11 -5.31
C ASP A 45 -0.62 19.25 -6.83
N PRO A 46 -0.80 20.47 -7.38
CA PRO A 46 -0.79 20.67 -8.84
C PRO A 46 0.58 20.44 -9.48
N ASN A 47 1.67 20.39 -8.73
CA ASN A 47 3.01 20.16 -9.24
C ASN A 47 3.33 18.65 -9.40
N LEU A 48 2.57 17.77 -8.78
CA LEU A 48 2.74 16.33 -8.90
C LEU A 48 1.80 15.75 -9.97
N ARG A 49 2.31 14.86 -10.81
CA ARG A 49 1.59 14.30 -11.96
C ARG A 49 1.41 12.78 -11.88
N VAL A 50 2.33 12.07 -11.26
CA VAL A 50 2.31 10.62 -11.13
C VAL A 50 2.90 10.21 -9.78
N ALA A 51 2.37 9.15 -9.20
CA ALA A 51 2.96 8.53 -8.00
C ALA A 51 3.45 7.11 -8.32
N ILE A 52 4.54 6.72 -7.66
CA ILE A 52 5.07 5.36 -7.68
C ILE A 52 5.06 4.85 -6.25
N ILE A 53 4.50 3.66 -6.02
CA ILE A 53 4.55 2.99 -4.72
C ILE A 53 5.39 1.72 -4.81
N THR A 54 6.28 1.52 -3.83
CA THR A 54 7.14 0.34 -3.74
C THR A 54 7.42 -0.05 -2.29
N GLY A 55 8.04 -1.19 -2.05
CA GLY A 55 8.49 -1.63 -0.73
C GLY A 55 10.00 -1.44 -0.53
N ALA A 56 10.41 -1.09 0.68
CA ALA A 56 11.82 -1.05 1.02
C ALA A 56 12.45 -2.45 1.01
N GLY A 57 13.70 -2.54 0.57
CA GLY A 57 14.44 -3.80 0.48
C GLY A 57 14.13 -4.59 -0.79
N LYS A 58 14.55 -5.87 -0.80
CA LYS A 58 14.46 -6.72 -2.02
C LYS A 58 13.48 -7.88 -1.89
N LYS A 59 12.99 -8.16 -0.68
CA LYS A 59 12.21 -9.38 -0.41
C LYS A 59 10.71 -9.14 -0.45
N PHE A 60 10.26 -8.02 0.07
CA PHE A 60 8.85 -7.73 0.21
C PHE A 60 8.49 -6.40 -0.47
N PHE A 61 7.44 -6.44 -1.28
CA PHE A 61 6.66 -5.25 -1.55
C PHE A 61 5.79 -4.95 -0.31
N CYS A 62 4.81 -5.80 -0.04
CA CYS A 62 3.96 -5.75 1.14
C CYS A 62 3.23 -7.09 1.33
N PRO A 63 3.29 -7.73 2.50
CA PRO A 63 2.56 -8.97 2.79
C PRO A 63 1.11 -8.72 3.22
N GLY A 64 0.67 -7.46 3.28
CA GLY A 64 -0.64 -7.07 3.73
C GLY A 64 -0.67 -6.53 5.16
N TRP A 65 -1.76 -6.82 5.86
CA TRP A 65 -2.02 -6.31 7.18
C TRP A 65 -1.05 -6.85 8.24
N ASP A 66 -0.68 -5.99 9.20
CA ASP A 66 0.21 -6.38 10.30
C ASP A 66 -0.55 -7.20 11.34
N LEU A 67 -0.46 -8.53 11.22
CA LEU A 67 -1.13 -9.48 12.13
C LEU A 67 -0.68 -9.33 13.60
N LYS A 68 0.47 -8.72 13.86
CA LYS A 68 0.92 -8.43 15.23
C LYS A 68 0.20 -7.22 15.80
N ALA A 69 -0.01 -6.20 14.98
CA ALA A 69 -0.83 -5.05 15.35
C ALA A 69 -2.28 -5.50 15.64
N ALA A 70 -2.82 -6.39 14.81
CA ALA A 70 -4.11 -7.03 15.03
C ALA A 70 -4.20 -7.76 16.37
N ALA A 71 -3.21 -8.59 16.68
CA ALA A 71 -3.14 -9.30 17.97
C ALA A 71 -2.96 -8.32 19.15
N GLY A 72 -2.45 -7.12 18.90
CA GLY A 72 -2.29 -6.03 19.86
C GLY A 72 -3.54 -5.15 20.05
N GLY A 73 -4.61 -5.39 19.30
CA GLY A 73 -5.90 -4.70 19.44
C GLY A 73 -6.29 -3.78 18.27
N ASP A 74 -5.50 -3.70 17.20
CA ASP A 74 -5.93 -3.01 15.97
C ASP A 74 -7.11 -3.76 15.36
N ALA A 75 -8.24 -3.09 15.17
CA ALA A 75 -9.43 -3.69 14.58
C ALA A 75 -9.29 -3.82 13.06
N VAL A 76 -9.69 -4.97 12.52
CA VAL A 76 -9.71 -5.23 11.05
C VAL A 76 -10.62 -4.24 10.32
N ASP A 77 -11.70 -3.85 10.99
CA ASP A 77 -12.73 -2.90 10.54
C ASP A 77 -12.50 -1.48 11.08
N GLY A 78 -11.25 -1.17 11.46
CA GLY A 78 -10.87 0.13 11.98
C GLY A 78 -10.92 1.24 10.92
N ASP A 79 -10.88 2.48 11.39
CA ASP A 79 -10.79 3.65 10.51
C ASP A 79 -9.36 3.78 9.92
N TYR A 80 -9.17 3.31 8.70
CA TYR A 80 -7.90 3.40 7.98
C TYR A 80 -7.60 4.79 7.39
N GLY A 81 -8.47 5.77 7.62
CA GLY A 81 -8.29 7.13 7.15
C GLY A 81 -8.81 7.36 5.73
N VAL A 82 -8.47 8.51 5.16
CA VAL A 82 -9.06 9.07 3.92
C VAL A 82 -8.95 8.17 2.69
N GLY A 83 -7.96 7.29 2.64
CA GLY A 83 -7.70 6.41 1.48
C GLY A 83 -8.02 4.94 1.73
N GLY A 84 -8.57 4.58 2.89
CA GLY A 84 -8.76 3.19 3.30
C GLY A 84 -7.44 2.48 3.55
N PHE A 85 -7.47 1.14 3.59
CA PHE A 85 -6.27 0.34 3.80
C PHE A 85 -5.21 0.63 2.72
N GLY A 86 -3.97 0.85 3.16
CA GLY A 86 -2.86 1.20 2.27
C GLY A 86 -2.98 2.56 1.61
N GLY A 87 -3.97 3.37 2.00
CA GLY A 87 -4.09 4.78 1.65
C GLY A 87 -4.60 5.11 0.24
N ILE A 88 -4.90 4.09 -0.59
CA ILE A 88 -5.35 4.31 -1.98
C ILE A 88 -6.60 3.53 -2.38
N GLN A 89 -6.98 2.51 -1.59
CA GLN A 89 -8.10 1.62 -1.98
C GLN A 89 -9.44 2.35 -2.06
N GLU A 90 -9.66 3.31 -1.18
CA GLU A 90 -10.90 4.10 -1.05
C GLU A 90 -10.68 5.59 -1.36
N MET A 91 -9.52 5.96 -1.89
CA MET A 91 -9.20 7.35 -2.21
C MET A 91 -10.13 7.88 -3.30
N ARG A 92 -10.99 8.82 -2.90
CA ARG A 92 -11.91 9.47 -3.84
C ARG A 92 -11.21 10.53 -4.66
N ASP A 93 -11.73 10.75 -5.88
CA ASP A 93 -11.31 11.82 -6.78
C ASP A 93 -9.81 11.76 -7.15
N MET A 94 -9.20 10.56 -7.10
CA MET A 94 -7.86 10.34 -7.58
C MET A 94 -7.88 10.37 -9.11
N ASN A 95 -7.41 11.46 -9.68
CA ASN A 95 -7.37 11.72 -11.13
C ASN A 95 -5.95 11.72 -11.70
N LYS A 96 -4.98 11.25 -10.91
CA LYS A 96 -3.58 11.15 -11.30
C LYS A 96 -3.14 9.70 -11.24
N PRO A 97 -2.33 9.22 -12.21
CA PRO A 97 -1.90 7.84 -12.26
C PRO A 97 -1.02 7.47 -11.07
N ILE A 98 -1.24 6.24 -10.58
CA ILE A 98 -0.42 5.58 -9.56
C ILE A 98 0.17 4.32 -10.18
N ILE A 99 1.46 4.12 -10.05
CA ILE A 99 2.20 2.93 -10.51
C ILE A 99 2.64 2.13 -9.29
N ALA A 100 2.28 0.87 -9.21
CA ALA A 100 2.82 -0.05 -8.22
C ALA A 100 4.08 -0.74 -8.79
N ALA A 101 5.24 -0.40 -8.24
CA ALA A 101 6.51 -1.05 -8.55
C ALA A 101 6.75 -2.20 -7.56
N VAL A 102 6.30 -3.40 -7.93
CA VAL A 102 6.28 -4.58 -7.05
C VAL A 102 7.63 -5.26 -7.06
N ASN A 103 8.42 -5.01 -6.03
CA ASN A 103 9.81 -5.43 -5.90
C ASN A 103 10.02 -6.76 -5.15
N GLY A 104 8.96 -7.51 -4.86
CA GLY A 104 9.06 -8.77 -4.13
C GLY A 104 7.71 -9.37 -3.76
N ILE A 105 7.62 -10.02 -2.60
CA ILE A 105 6.39 -10.66 -2.11
C ILE A 105 5.28 -9.61 -1.94
N CYS A 106 4.16 -9.85 -2.61
CA CYS A 106 2.98 -8.99 -2.65
C CYS A 106 1.74 -9.85 -2.39
N CYS A 107 1.23 -9.85 -1.18
CA CYS A 107 0.11 -10.73 -0.84
C CYS A 107 -0.90 -10.09 0.12
N GLY A 108 -2.10 -10.66 0.18
CA GLY A 108 -3.18 -10.15 1.00
C GLY A 108 -3.49 -8.69 0.70
N GLY A 109 -3.65 -7.86 1.73
CA GLY A 109 -3.84 -6.43 1.59
C GLY A 109 -2.72 -5.72 0.79
N GLY A 110 -1.51 -6.30 0.71
CA GLY A 110 -0.44 -5.77 -0.14
C GLY A 110 -0.76 -5.92 -1.64
N LEU A 111 -1.35 -7.06 -2.04
CA LEU A 111 -1.86 -7.23 -3.39
C LEU A 111 -3.04 -6.28 -3.64
N GLU A 112 -3.90 -6.09 -2.67
CA GLU A 112 -5.03 -5.16 -2.78
C GLU A 112 -4.55 -3.71 -3.00
N VAL A 113 -3.47 -3.29 -2.34
CA VAL A 113 -2.81 -2.00 -2.61
C VAL A 113 -2.28 -1.96 -4.04
N ALA A 114 -1.59 -3.01 -4.49
CA ALA A 114 -1.03 -3.04 -5.84
C ALA A 114 -2.10 -2.96 -6.94
N ILE A 115 -3.21 -3.70 -6.81
CA ILE A 115 -4.32 -3.65 -7.79
C ILE A 115 -5.19 -2.39 -7.68
N SER A 116 -4.98 -1.58 -6.66
CA SER A 116 -5.61 -0.26 -6.55
C SER A 116 -4.84 0.82 -7.34
N ALA A 117 -3.62 0.51 -7.78
CA ALA A 117 -2.88 1.34 -8.71
C ALA A 117 -3.37 1.15 -10.15
N ASP A 118 -3.04 2.11 -11.03
CA ASP A 118 -3.45 2.08 -12.45
C ASP A 118 -2.56 1.16 -13.27
N ILE A 119 -1.28 1.03 -12.89
CA ILE A 119 -0.27 0.21 -13.57
C ILE A 119 0.51 -0.58 -12.52
N ILE A 120 0.72 -1.86 -12.81
CA ILE A 120 1.59 -2.72 -11.99
C ILE A 120 2.81 -3.10 -12.82
N ILE A 121 3.99 -2.79 -12.30
CA ILE A 121 5.28 -3.27 -12.82
C ILE A 121 5.89 -4.17 -11.76
N ALA A 122 6.16 -5.41 -12.12
CA ALA A 122 6.67 -6.41 -11.18
C ALA A 122 8.10 -6.83 -11.53
N ALA A 123 8.93 -6.96 -10.50
CA ALA A 123 10.22 -7.61 -10.65
C ALA A 123 10.03 -9.10 -11.03
N GLU A 124 10.95 -9.68 -11.77
CA GLU A 124 10.87 -11.08 -12.22
C GLU A 124 10.66 -12.08 -11.07
N HIS A 125 11.24 -11.80 -9.91
CA HIS A 125 11.12 -12.64 -8.71
C HIS A 125 9.93 -12.29 -7.82
N ALA A 126 9.10 -11.31 -8.21
CA ALA A 126 7.92 -10.95 -7.43
C ALA A 126 6.90 -12.09 -7.43
N THR A 127 6.22 -12.26 -6.30
CA THR A 127 5.16 -13.26 -6.13
C THR A 127 3.89 -12.61 -5.61
N PHE A 128 2.74 -13.15 -6.02
CA PHE A 128 1.43 -12.62 -5.71
C PHE A 128 0.55 -13.71 -5.10
N ALA A 129 -0.21 -13.37 -4.08
CA ALA A 129 -1.17 -14.29 -3.45
C ALA A 129 -2.28 -13.54 -2.70
N LEU A 130 -3.44 -14.19 -2.59
CA LEU A 130 -4.53 -13.83 -1.69
C LEU A 130 -4.71 -14.96 -0.67
N PRO A 131 -3.94 -14.97 0.43
CA PRO A 131 -3.91 -16.06 1.39
C PRO A 131 -5.00 -15.97 2.47
N GLU A 132 -5.97 -15.09 2.35
CA GLU A 132 -6.98 -14.74 3.34
C GLU A 132 -7.76 -15.95 3.85
N ILE A 133 -8.03 -16.92 2.97
CA ILE A 133 -8.68 -18.18 3.34
C ILE A 133 -7.91 -18.95 4.44
N ARG A 134 -6.60 -18.78 4.50
CA ARG A 134 -5.74 -19.44 5.51
C ARG A 134 -5.79 -18.74 6.87
N SER A 135 -6.17 -17.46 6.90
CA SER A 135 -6.33 -16.65 8.11
C SER A 135 -7.78 -16.51 8.57
N GLY A 136 -8.74 -17.06 7.79
CA GLY A 136 -10.16 -16.95 8.09
C GLY A 136 -10.73 -15.56 7.84
N THR A 137 -10.07 -14.78 6.99
CA THR A 137 -10.51 -13.44 6.57
C THR A 137 -10.98 -13.46 5.11
N ILE A 138 -11.56 -12.37 4.65
CA ILE A 138 -12.00 -12.18 3.26
C ILE A 138 -11.06 -11.17 2.60
N ALA A 139 -10.66 -11.44 1.35
CA ALA A 139 -10.04 -10.44 0.51
C ALA A 139 -11.09 -9.38 0.15
N ASP A 140 -10.86 -8.14 0.54
CA ASP A 140 -11.86 -7.07 0.43
C ASP A 140 -11.83 -6.41 -0.96
N ALA A 141 -10.99 -5.43 -1.16
CA ALA A 141 -10.91 -4.69 -2.42
C ALA A 141 -10.50 -5.58 -3.61
N ALA A 142 -9.66 -6.60 -3.38
CA ALA A 142 -9.18 -7.49 -4.42
C ALA A 142 -10.28 -8.37 -5.01
N SER A 143 -11.22 -8.84 -4.21
CA SER A 143 -12.28 -9.74 -4.68
C SER A 143 -13.16 -9.13 -5.77
N ALA A 144 -13.27 -7.81 -5.83
CA ALA A 144 -14.04 -7.09 -6.84
C ALA A 144 -13.21 -6.67 -8.09
N ARG A 145 -11.89 -6.76 -8.04
CA ARG A 145 -10.97 -6.24 -9.07
C ARG A 145 -10.17 -7.32 -9.79
N VAL A 146 -10.12 -8.52 -9.22
CA VAL A 146 -9.46 -9.68 -9.86
C VAL A 146 -10.51 -10.49 -10.59
N PRO A 147 -10.34 -10.76 -11.91
CA PRO A 147 -11.27 -11.56 -12.70
C PRO A 147 -11.34 -13.02 -12.27
#